data_7fad11e10a73077271c80b495d6f35cb
#
_entry.id   7fad11e10a73077271c80b495d6f35cb
#
_cell.length_a   1.000
_cell.length_b   1.000
_cell.length_c   1.000
_cell.angle_alpha   90.00
_cell.angle_beta   90.00
_cell.angle_gamma   90.00
#
_symmetry.space_group_name_H-M   'P 1'
#
loop_
_entity.id
_entity.type
_entity.pdbx_description
1 polymer ?
#
loop_
_entity_poly.entity_id
_entity_poly.type
_entity_poly.pdbx_seq_one_letter_code
_entity_poly.pdbx_strand_id
1 'polypeptide(L)'
;GMSFCPTPKADLDTLNNVLSIGSGALWSDALQYLNQFNRSISVMQAFSSFSIGGSISVNGHGWQHNAPPVSSSVVSFTIMTADGKLIECNRENNKELFSIVLGGYGLFGVILDVKLKVIQDQILKFKSYKLKTNQYLDYYENYIDADSTVQLVFGRLNISSKNFLEEATLNFFQSTLENVHQNHPIEGSEKLVELKNLVFRS
;
A
#
# COMPACT_ATOMS: atom_id res chain seq x y z
N GLY A 1 -2.62 -15.54 25.03
CA GLY A 1 -1.55 -16.22 24.35
C GLY A 1 -0.74 -15.23 23.56
N MET A 2 0.49 -14.95 23.98
CA MET A 2 1.42 -14.08 23.23
C MET A 2 1.89 -14.83 21.99
N SER A 3 1.55 -14.35 20.82
CA SER A 3 2.19 -14.81 19.59
C SER A 3 3.56 -14.14 19.51
N PHE A 4 4.61 -14.90 19.76
CA PHE A 4 5.95 -14.53 19.33
C PHE A 4 6.01 -14.68 17.81
N CYS A 5 5.64 -13.65 17.08
CA CYS A 5 6.06 -13.54 15.70
C CYS A 5 7.46 -12.92 15.76
N PRO A 6 8.55 -13.61 15.40
CA PRO A 6 9.86 -12.98 15.33
C PRO A 6 9.76 -11.81 14.36
N THR A 7 10.42 -10.70 14.70
CA THR A 7 10.50 -9.52 13.83
C THR A 7 10.83 -10.01 12.41
N PRO A 8 10.01 -9.69 11.39
CA PRO A 8 10.24 -10.22 10.05
C PRO A 8 11.64 -9.81 9.60
N LYS A 9 12.44 -10.78 9.16
CA LYS A 9 13.74 -10.47 8.56
C LYS A 9 13.49 -9.57 7.35
N ALA A 10 13.86 -8.31 7.45
CA ALA A 10 13.80 -7.36 6.35
C ALA A 10 15.22 -7.05 5.90
N ASP A 11 15.44 -7.04 4.60
CA ASP A 11 16.73 -6.71 3.98
C ASP A 11 16.50 -5.81 2.75
N LEU A 12 17.22 -4.68 2.68
CA LEU A 12 17.09 -3.70 1.62
C LEU A 12 18.31 -3.71 0.71
N ASP A 13 18.11 -4.15 -0.52
CA ASP A 13 19.05 -3.92 -1.61
C ASP A 13 18.90 -2.48 -2.12
N THR A 14 19.77 -1.60 -1.65
CA THR A 14 19.75 -0.17 -2.01
C THR A 14 20.18 0.10 -3.45
N LEU A 15 20.96 -0.81 -4.06
CA LEU A 15 21.42 -0.67 -5.45
C LEU A 15 20.28 -0.93 -6.43
N ASN A 16 19.50 -1.98 -6.18
CA ASN A 16 18.39 -2.37 -7.03
C ASN A 16 17.04 -1.80 -6.57
N ASN A 17 17.00 -1.10 -5.44
CA ASN A 17 15.78 -0.60 -4.80
C ASN A 17 14.73 -1.71 -4.58
N VAL A 18 15.16 -2.80 -3.93
CA VAL A 18 14.33 -3.97 -3.63
C VAL A 18 14.38 -4.29 -2.15
N LEU A 19 13.22 -4.38 -1.52
CA LEU A 19 13.04 -4.87 -0.16
C LEU A 19 12.73 -6.37 -0.19
N SER A 20 13.51 -7.19 0.50
CA SER A 20 13.19 -8.58 0.83
C SER A 20 12.58 -8.65 2.22
N ILE A 21 11.37 -9.25 2.37
CA ILE A 21 10.66 -9.29 3.64
C ILE A 21 9.74 -10.52 3.72
N GLY A 22 9.54 -11.04 4.93
CA GLY A 22 8.59 -12.14 5.16
C GLY A 22 7.13 -11.72 4.88
N SER A 23 6.34 -12.59 4.26
CA SER A 23 4.95 -12.31 3.86
C SER A 23 4.01 -12.01 5.04
N GLY A 24 4.32 -12.51 6.24
CA GLY A 24 3.57 -12.27 7.47
C GLY A 24 3.79 -10.87 8.08
N ALA A 25 4.79 -10.11 7.60
CA ALA A 25 5.00 -8.73 8.01
C ALA A 25 3.81 -7.85 7.64
N LEU A 26 3.54 -6.81 8.44
CA LEU A 26 2.58 -5.77 8.10
C LEU A 26 3.23 -4.73 7.19
N TRP A 27 2.43 -4.00 6.43
CA TRP A 27 2.94 -2.84 5.69
C TRP A 27 3.57 -1.80 6.60
N SER A 28 3.05 -1.62 7.84
CA SER A 28 3.65 -0.76 8.86
C SER A 28 5.08 -1.16 9.22
N ASP A 29 5.36 -2.47 9.32
CA ASP A 29 6.70 -2.97 9.64
C ASP A 29 7.67 -2.66 8.50
N ALA A 30 7.24 -2.87 7.25
CA ALA A 30 8.02 -2.54 6.06
C ALA A 30 8.33 -1.03 5.98
N LEU A 31 7.33 -0.18 6.20
CA LEU A 31 7.51 1.28 6.19
C LEU A 31 8.44 1.74 7.29
N GLN A 32 8.30 1.22 8.53
CA GLN A 32 9.18 1.55 9.64
C GLN A 32 10.64 1.16 9.37
N TYR A 33 10.85 0.00 8.74
CA TYR A 33 12.18 -0.44 8.33
C TYR A 33 12.76 0.47 7.24
N LEU A 34 11.99 0.77 6.19
CA LEU A 34 12.42 1.56 5.03
C LEU A 34 12.69 3.03 5.37
N ASN A 35 11.97 3.59 6.35
CA ASN A 35 12.15 4.97 6.80
C ASN A 35 13.59 5.27 7.25
N GLN A 36 14.28 4.27 7.80
CA GLN A 36 15.70 4.39 8.21
C GLN A 36 16.64 4.64 7.01
N PHE A 37 16.19 4.32 5.81
CA PHE A 37 16.96 4.45 4.56
C PHE A 37 16.39 5.53 3.63
N ASN A 38 15.44 6.36 4.10
CA ASN A 38 14.69 7.31 3.28
C ASN A 38 14.06 6.64 2.05
N ARG A 39 13.42 5.48 2.26
CA ARG A 39 12.74 4.71 1.23
C ARG A 39 11.30 4.43 1.65
N SER A 40 10.45 4.21 0.66
CA SER A 40 9.06 3.80 0.82
C SER A 40 8.68 2.71 -0.17
N ILE A 41 7.55 2.05 0.04
CA ILE A 41 7.01 1.05 -0.89
C ILE A 41 6.42 1.77 -2.12
N SER A 42 6.70 1.26 -3.32
CA SER A 42 6.21 1.87 -4.56
C SER A 42 4.68 1.80 -4.69
N VAL A 43 4.09 0.64 -4.42
CA VAL A 43 2.64 0.43 -4.37
C VAL A 43 2.31 -0.51 -3.21
N MET A 44 1.43 -0.07 -2.32
CA MET A 44 0.94 -0.84 -1.19
C MET A 44 -0.56 -0.63 -0.99
N GLN A 45 -1.19 -1.48 -0.22
CA GLN A 45 -2.59 -1.31 0.17
C GLN A 45 -2.79 -0.07 1.07
N ALA A 46 -3.98 0.52 1.04
CA ALA A 46 -4.28 1.77 1.75
C ALA A 46 -4.09 1.71 3.28
N PHE A 47 -4.27 0.53 3.88
CA PHE A 47 -4.14 0.33 5.32
C PHE A 47 -2.85 -0.42 5.64
N SER A 48 -1.98 0.20 6.43
CA SER A 48 -0.69 -0.36 6.82
C SER A 48 -0.77 -1.52 7.82
N SER A 49 -1.94 -1.76 8.39
CA SER A 49 -2.21 -2.87 9.32
C SER A 49 -2.47 -4.23 8.65
N PHE A 50 -2.53 -4.28 7.32
CA PHE A 50 -2.65 -5.55 6.61
C PHE A 50 -1.29 -6.22 6.41
N SER A 51 -1.29 -7.56 6.40
CA SER A 51 -0.07 -8.32 6.06
C SER A 51 0.25 -8.20 4.56
N ILE A 52 1.53 -8.21 4.25
CA ILE A 52 2.04 -8.12 2.88
C ILE A 52 1.53 -9.29 2.03
N GLY A 53 1.67 -10.53 2.55
CA GLY A 53 1.20 -11.73 1.84
C GLY A 53 -0.32 -11.74 1.62
N GLY A 54 -1.11 -11.28 2.60
CA GLY A 54 -2.55 -11.13 2.45
C GLY A 54 -2.92 -10.13 1.36
N SER A 55 -2.24 -8.97 1.33
CA SER A 55 -2.46 -7.94 0.31
C SER A 55 -2.10 -8.42 -1.11
N ILE A 56 -1.02 -9.21 -1.24
CA ILE A 56 -0.62 -9.84 -2.51
C ILE A 56 -1.64 -10.89 -2.94
N SER A 57 -2.11 -11.70 -1.99
CA SER A 57 -3.08 -12.77 -2.27
C SER A 57 -4.41 -12.24 -2.79
N VAL A 58 -4.83 -11.04 -2.43
CA VAL A 58 -6.04 -10.40 -2.96
C VAL A 58 -5.74 -9.42 -4.11
N ASN A 59 -4.46 -9.20 -4.42
CA ASN A 59 -3.99 -8.19 -5.36
C ASN A 59 -4.66 -6.83 -5.11
N GLY A 60 -4.63 -6.39 -3.86
CA GLY A 60 -5.24 -5.15 -3.43
C GLY A 60 -4.63 -3.93 -4.12
N HIS A 61 -5.37 -2.83 -4.16
CA HIS A 61 -4.85 -1.53 -4.59
C HIS A 61 -4.79 -0.55 -3.40
N GLY A 62 -3.96 0.47 -3.53
CA GLY A 62 -3.87 1.57 -2.58
C GLY A 62 -4.45 2.86 -3.13
N TRP A 63 -3.92 3.97 -2.62
CA TRP A 63 -4.29 5.32 -3.05
C TRP A 63 -3.29 5.92 -4.05
N GLN A 64 -2.28 5.16 -4.45
CA GLN A 64 -1.27 5.62 -5.40
C GLN A 64 -1.95 6.03 -6.71
N HIS A 65 -1.76 7.31 -7.09
CA HIS A 65 -2.34 7.87 -8.29
C HIS A 65 -1.72 7.23 -9.54
N ASN A 66 -2.53 6.88 -10.51
CA ASN A 66 -2.12 6.24 -11.77
C ASN A 66 -1.22 5.00 -11.60
N ALA A 67 -1.34 4.30 -10.46
CA ALA A 67 -0.58 3.09 -10.20
C ALA A 67 -1.45 1.83 -10.32
N PRO A 68 -0.88 0.74 -10.89
CA PRO A 68 -1.54 -0.57 -10.90
C PRO A 68 -1.67 -1.13 -9.46
N PRO A 69 -2.40 -2.26 -9.28
CA PRO A 69 -2.49 -2.95 -8.00
C PRO A 69 -1.12 -3.39 -7.42
N VAL A 70 -1.12 -3.88 -6.17
CA VAL A 70 0.07 -4.29 -5.39
C VAL A 70 0.99 -5.24 -6.16
N SER A 71 0.44 -6.09 -7.02
CA SER A 71 1.23 -7.01 -7.89
C SER A 71 2.28 -6.29 -8.74
N SER A 72 2.09 -5.02 -9.06
CA SER A 72 3.07 -4.22 -9.82
C SER A 72 4.36 -3.94 -9.05
N SER A 73 4.30 -3.89 -7.73
CA SER A 73 5.46 -3.71 -6.85
C SER A 73 6.18 -5.03 -6.54
N VAL A 74 5.55 -6.18 -6.77
CA VAL A 74 6.15 -7.49 -6.50
C VAL A 74 7.18 -7.84 -7.56
N VAL A 75 8.43 -8.06 -7.13
CA VAL A 75 9.55 -8.51 -7.97
C VAL A 75 9.55 -10.03 -8.04
N SER A 76 9.54 -10.70 -6.90
CA SER A 76 9.47 -12.16 -6.75
C SER A 76 8.89 -12.53 -5.40
N PHE A 77 8.53 -13.78 -5.24
CA PHE A 77 8.17 -14.38 -3.96
C PHE A 77 8.55 -15.87 -3.93
N THR A 78 8.70 -16.41 -2.72
CA THR A 78 8.76 -17.85 -2.49
C THR A 78 7.39 -18.32 -2.01
N ILE A 79 6.84 -19.35 -2.68
CA ILE A 79 5.58 -19.98 -2.29
C ILE A 79 5.83 -21.43 -1.84
N MET A 80 5.13 -21.84 -0.80
CA MET A 80 5.03 -23.24 -0.39
C MET A 80 3.73 -23.83 -0.94
N THR A 81 3.84 -24.83 -1.80
CA THR A 81 2.70 -25.54 -2.38
C THR A 81 2.14 -26.61 -1.43
N ALA A 82 0.96 -27.16 -1.74
CA ALA A 82 0.27 -28.12 -0.88
C ALA A 82 1.07 -29.42 -0.62
N ASP A 83 1.99 -29.79 -1.51
CA ASP A 83 2.92 -30.93 -1.36
C ASP A 83 4.22 -30.54 -0.60
N GLY A 84 4.28 -29.36 -0.02
CA GLY A 84 5.40 -28.86 0.77
C GLY A 84 6.61 -28.39 -0.02
N LYS A 85 6.52 -28.28 -1.34
CA LYS A 85 7.63 -27.77 -2.15
C LYS A 85 7.72 -26.25 -2.05
N LEU A 86 8.96 -25.76 -1.97
CA LEU A 86 9.28 -24.34 -2.04
C LEU A 86 9.64 -23.95 -3.47
N ILE A 87 8.92 -22.98 -4.03
CA ILE A 87 9.10 -22.54 -5.40
C ILE A 87 9.31 -21.03 -5.41
N GLU A 88 10.43 -20.56 -5.94
CA GLU A 88 10.65 -19.15 -6.22
C GLU A 88 9.98 -18.78 -7.55
N CYS A 89 9.16 -17.72 -7.51
CA CYS A 89 8.38 -17.25 -8.65
C CYS A 89 8.68 -15.79 -8.94
N ASN A 90 8.82 -15.47 -10.21
CA ASN A 90 8.93 -14.10 -10.72
C ASN A 90 8.38 -14.02 -12.16
N ARG A 91 8.54 -12.86 -12.83
CA ARG A 91 8.02 -12.67 -14.19
C ARG A 91 8.71 -13.48 -15.27
N GLU A 92 9.87 -14.06 -14.98
CA GLU A 92 10.67 -14.87 -15.92
C GLU A 92 10.65 -16.35 -15.55
N ASN A 93 10.81 -16.65 -14.25
CA ASN A 93 10.85 -18.01 -13.71
C ASN A 93 9.52 -18.35 -13.04
N ASN A 94 8.96 -19.52 -13.36
CA ASN A 94 7.65 -19.97 -12.86
C ASN A 94 6.56 -18.92 -13.07
N LYS A 95 6.59 -18.24 -14.23
CA LYS A 95 5.76 -17.06 -14.56
C LYS A 95 4.25 -17.34 -14.49
N GLU A 96 3.82 -18.54 -14.83
CA GLU A 96 2.40 -18.93 -14.74
C GLU A 96 1.97 -18.95 -13.27
N LEU A 97 2.72 -19.68 -12.42
CA LEU A 97 2.45 -19.74 -10.99
C LEU A 97 2.55 -18.33 -10.37
N PHE A 98 3.54 -17.52 -10.77
CA PHE A 98 3.64 -16.13 -10.34
C PHE A 98 2.36 -15.35 -10.64
N SER A 99 1.82 -15.46 -11.84
CA SER A 99 0.65 -14.68 -12.26
C SER A 99 -0.64 -15.11 -11.56
N ILE A 100 -0.85 -16.40 -11.32
CA ILE A 100 -2.09 -16.93 -10.70
C ILE A 100 -2.08 -16.80 -9.17
N VAL A 101 -0.91 -16.73 -8.53
CA VAL A 101 -0.79 -16.51 -7.07
C VAL A 101 -1.12 -15.07 -6.71
N LEU A 102 -0.74 -14.10 -7.57
CA LEU A 102 -1.08 -12.68 -7.41
C LEU A 102 -2.59 -12.47 -7.61
N GLY A 103 -3.32 -12.27 -6.51
CA GLY A 103 -4.78 -12.24 -6.51
C GLY A 103 -5.44 -13.62 -6.48
N GLY A 104 -4.69 -14.68 -6.24
CA GLY A 104 -5.17 -16.07 -6.22
C GLY A 104 -5.80 -16.51 -4.91
N TYR A 105 -6.02 -15.61 -3.95
CA TYR A 105 -6.70 -15.85 -2.66
C TYR A 105 -6.14 -17.03 -1.86
N GLY A 106 -4.84 -17.34 -2.02
CA GLY A 106 -4.17 -18.44 -1.33
C GLY A 106 -4.46 -19.84 -1.87
N LEU A 107 -5.15 -19.96 -3.02
CA LEU A 107 -5.56 -21.26 -3.58
C LEU A 107 -4.37 -22.11 -4.07
N PHE A 108 -3.24 -21.48 -4.38
CA PHE A 108 -2.08 -22.15 -5.00
C PHE A 108 -0.95 -22.45 -4.00
N GLY A 109 -1.08 -22.01 -2.76
CA GLY A 109 -0.09 -22.22 -1.71
C GLY A 109 0.06 -21.02 -0.78
N VAL A 110 1.05 -21.08 0.10
CA VAL A 110 1.34 -20.06 1.09
C VAL A 110 2.59 -19.27 0.67
N ILE A 111 2.44 -17.96 0.48
CA ILE A 111 3.57 -17.06 0.24
C ILE A 111 4.37 -16.95 1.53
N LEU A 112 5.67 -17.20 1.50
CA LEU A 112 6.57 -17.18 2.66
C LEU A 112 7.35 -15.89 2.78
N ASP A 113 7.95 -15.45 1.70
CA ASP A 113 8.72 -14.22 1.59
C ASP A 113 8.47 -13.54 0.25
N VAL A 114 8.74 -12.25 0.18
CA VAL A 114 8.53 -11.44 -1.01
C VAL A 114 9.67 -10.45 -1.21
N LYS A 115 9.92 -10.13 -2.48
CA LYS A 115 10.76 -9.01 -2.89
C LYS A 115 9.90 -7.95 -3.51
N LEU A 116 9.98 -6.72 -2.97
CA LEU A 116 9.14 -5.58 -3.33
C LEU A 116 9.98 -4.43 -3.88
N LYS A 117 9.49 -3.77 -4.91
CA LYS A 117 10.07 -2.51 -5.39
C LYS A 117 9.87 -1.41 -4.37
N VAL A 118 10.94 -0.66 -4.11
CA VAL A 118 10.90 0.53 -3.26
C VAL A 118 11.25 1.77 -4.06
N ILE A 119 10.80 2.91 -3.57
CA ILE A 119 11.04 4.24 -4.13
C ILE A 119 11.72 5.14 -3.10
N GLN A 120 12.24 6.27 -3.54
CA GLN A 120 12.67 7.34 -2.65
C GLN A 120 11.46 7.83 -1.84
N ASP A 121 11.66 8.01 -0.53
CA ASP A 121 10.63 8.60 0.31
C ASP A 121 10.40 10.09 -0.02
N GLN A 122 9.19 10.57 0.19
CA GLN A 122 8.78 11.93 -0.18
C GLN A 122 7.91 12.54 0.92
N ILE A 123 8.08 13.83 1.14
CA ILE A 123 7.15 14.61 1.96
C ILE A 123 5.92 14.94 1.11
N LEU A 124 4.76 14.52 1.59
CA LEU A 124 3.50 14.73 0.91
C LEU A 124 2.62 15.72 1.67
N LYS A 125 2.09 16.71 0.97
CA LYS A 125 1.12 17.67 1.50
C LYS A 125 -0.30 17.20 1.22
N PHE A 126 -1.09 17.03 2.28
CA PHE A 126 -2.50 16.65 2.18
C PHE A 126 -3.39 17.83 1.77
N LYS A 127 -4.31 17.57 0.85
CA LYS A 127 -5.39 18.48 0.44
C LYS A 127 -6.71 17.74 0.38
N SER A 128 -7.81 18.45 0.68
CA SER A 128 -9.16 17.90 0.69
C SER A 128 -10.15 18.94 0.15
N TYR A 129 -10.98 18.53 -0.78
CA TYR A 129 -12.02 19.37 -1.38
C TYR A 129 -13.37 18.70 -1.28
N LYS A 130 -14.37 19.45 -0.84
CA LYS A 130 -15.77 19.04 -0.86
C LYS A 130 -16.40 19.53 -2.16
N LEU A 131 -16.95 18.61 -2.94
CA LEU A 131 -17.50 18.88 -4.27
C LEU A 131 -18.93 18.33 -4.36
N LYS A 132 -19.73 18.89 -5.25
CA LYS A 132 -20.94 18.19 -5.71
C LYS A 132 -20.54 16.98 -6.55
N THR A 133 -21.25 15.88 -6.42
CA THR A 133 -20.91 14.61 -7.08
C THR A 133 -20.85 14.78 -8.62
N ASN A 134 -21.73 15.59 -9.20
CA ASN A 134 -21.71 15.87 -10.64
C ASN A 134 -20.53 16.69 -11.13
N GLN A 135 -19.76 17.34 -10.24
CA GLN A 135 -18.56 18.11 -10.55
C GLN A 135 -17.26 17.30 -10.29
N TYR A 136 -17.40 16.12 -9.69
CA TYR A 136 -16.24 15.36 -9.19
C TYR A 136 -15.31 14.92 -10.33
N LEU A 137 -15.86 14.39 -11.41
CA LEU A 137 -15.07 13.89 -12.53
C LEU A 137 -14.33 15.03 -13.24
N ASP A 138 -15.03 16.11 -13.57
CA ASP A 138 -14.42 17.29 -14.21
C ASP A 138 -13.28 17.86 -13.37
N TYR A 139 -13.50 17.92 -12.04
CA TYR A 139 -12.44 18.41 -11.14
C TYR A 139 -11.27 17.45 -11.09
N TYR A 140 -11.53 16.13 -11.03
CA TYR A 140 -10.50 15.10 -11.01
C TYR A 140 -9.62 15.16 -12.27
N GLU A 141 -10.23 15.17 -13.44
CA GLU A 141 -9.51 15.19 -14.73
C GLU A 141 -8.67 16.47 -14.91
N ASN A 142 -9.21 17.63 -14.55
CA ASN A 142 -8.53 18.89 -14.78
C ASN A 142 -7.47 19.25 -13.73
N TYR A 143 -7.60 18.78 -12.48
CA TYR A 143 -6.74 19.22 -11.37
C TYR A 143 -5.95 18.12 -10.69
N ILE A 144 -6.37 16.87 -10.84
CA ILE A 144 -5.70 15.72 -10.23
C ILE A 144 -4.92 14.94 -11.29
N ASP A 145 -5.60 14.51 -12.35
CA ASP A 145 -4.99 13.67 -13.38
C ASP A 145 -3.96 14.46 -14.22
N ALA A 146 -4.16 15.74 -14.38
CA ALA A 146 -3.24 16.64 -15.06
C ALA A 146 -2.02 17.06 -14.21
N ASP A 147 -2.02 16.80 -12.89
CA ASP A 147 -0.96 17.24 -11.97
C ASP A 147 -0.03 16.07 -11.59
N SER A 148 1.15 16.02 -12.20
CA SER A 148 2.18 14.99 -11.94
C SER A 148 2.75 14.99 -10.51
N THR A 149 2.48 16.01 -9.70
CA THR A 149 2.89 16.09 -8.30
C THR A 149 1.95 15.31 -7.39
N VAL A 150 0.74 14.95 -7.84
CA VAL A 150 -0.19 14.14 -7.08
C VAL A 150 0.31 12.70 -7.00
N GLN A 151 0.55 12.22 -5.79
CA GLN A 151 1.08 10.88 -5.54
C GLN A 151 0.01 9.90 -5.03
N LEU A 152 -0.88 10.38 -4.18
CA LEU A 152 -1.96 9.58 -3.62
C LEU A 152 -3.29 10.34 -3.78
N VAL A 153 -4.35 9.59 -4.09
CA VAL A 153 -5.70 10.15 -4.23
C VAL A 153 -6.76 9.15 -3.79
N PHE A 154 -7.79 9.64 -3.11
CA PHE A 154 -8.98 8.87 -2.82
C PHE A 154 -10.21 9.77 -2.67
N GLY A 155 -11.36 9.25 -3.08
CA GLY A 155 -12.64 9.92 -2.93
C GLY A 155 -13.54 9.25 -1.89
N ARG A 156 -14.47 10.03 -1.34
CA ARG A 156 -15.55 9.52 -0.49
C ARG A 156 -16.86 10.18 -0.87
N LEU A 157 -17.88 9.37 -1.10
CA LEU A 157 -19.24 9.86 -1.28
C LEU A 157 -19.90 10.14 0.07
N ASN A 158 -20.74 11.16 0.13
CA ASN A 158 -21.57 11.43 1.28
C ASN A 158 -22.71 10.41 1.35
N ILE A 159 -22.75 9.60 2.40
CA ILE A 159 -23.78 8.57 2.63
C ILE A 159 -24.78 8.97 3.73
N SER A 160 -24.75 10.22 4.19
CA SER A 160 -25.73 10.71 5.17
C SER A 160 -27.12 10.81 4.54
N SER A 161 -28.17 10.56 5.31
CA SER A 161 -29.56 10.59 4.82
C SER A 161 -30.00 11.94 4.26
N LYS A 162 -29.35 13.04 4.68
CA LYS A 162 -29.71 14.41 4.27
C LYS A 162 -29.21 14.76 2.87
N ASN A 163 -27.97 14.30 2.50
CA ASN A 163 -27.31 14.65 1.24
C ASN A 163 -26.74 13.36 0.60
N PHE A 164 -27.55 12.30 0.58
CA PHE A 164 -27.12 10.98 0.12
C PHE A 164 -26.67 11.03 -1.34
N LEU A 165 -25.37 10.76 -1.57
CA LEU A 165 -24.70 10.76 -2.86
C LEU A 165 -24.71 12.12 -3.62
N GLU A 166 -25.13 13.23 -2.98
CA GLU A 166 -25.12 14.56 -3.63
C GLU A 166 -23.77 15.25 -3.55
N GLU A 167 -22.98 14.90 -2.53
CA GLU A 167 -21.66 15.46 -2.27
C GLU A 167 -20.60 14.38 -2.21
N ALA A 168 -19.40 14.74 -2.60
CA ALA A 168 -18.21 13.91 -2.47
C ALA A 168 -17.05 14.71 -1.86
N THR A 169 -16.14 14.02 -1.20
CA THR A 169 -14.87 14.60 -0.77
C THR A 169 -13.77 14.00 -1.62
N LEU A 170 -13.00 14.84 -2.28
CA LEU A 170 -11.79 14.48 -3.00
C LEU A 170 -10.58 14.77 -2.11
N ASN A 171 -9.82 13.74 -1.79
CA ASN A 171 -8.64 13.81 -0.94
C ASN A 171 -7.42 13.39 -1.73
N PHE A 172 -6.35 14.16 -1.64
CA PHE A 172 -5.12 13.81 -2.34
C PHE A 172 -3.88 14.34 -1.61
N PHE A 173 -2.74 13.76 -1.96
CA PHE A 173 -1.44 14.10 -1.43
C PHE A 173 -0.51 14.49 -2.58
N GLN A 174 0.10 15.66 -2.50
CA GLN A 174 1.06 16.15 -3.48
C GLN A 174 2.47 16.10 -2.92
N SER A 175 3.44 15.71 -3.74
CA SER A 175 4.85 15.81 -3.39
C SER A 175 5.26 17.28 -3.24
N THR A 176 6.13 17.55 -2.25
CA THR A 176 6.73 18.85 -2.05
C THR A 176 8.20 18.79 -2.42
N LEU A 177 8.80 19.95 -2.75
CA LEU A 177 10.23 20.08 -3.00
C LEU A 177 11.05 20.16 -1.70
N GLU A 178 10.41 20.03 -0.55
CA GLU A 178 11.08 20.04 0.76
C GLU A 178 11.93 18.79 0.93
N ASN A 179 13.17 18.96 1.39
CA ASN A 179 14.09 17.84 1.59
C ASN A 179 13.66 16.99 2.78
N VAL A 180 13.65 15.66 2.60
CA VAL A 180 13.39 14.64 3.62
C VAL A 180 14.61 14.51 4.55
N HIS A 181 15.02 15.58 5.22
CA HIS A 181 16.14 15.53 6.15
C HIS A 181 15.75 15.46 7.63
N GLN A 182 14.47 15.31 7.93
CA GLN A 182 13.99 15.11 9.29
C GLN A 182 13.29 13.75 9.37
N ASN A 183 13.88 12.84 10.14
CA ASN A 183 13.20 11.64 10.63
C ASN A 183 11.96 12.10 11.42
N HIS A 184 10.82 12.25 10.71
CA HIS A 184 9.56 12.43 11.39
C HIS A 184 9.16 11.06 11.93
N PRO A 185 9.09 10.88 13.27
CA PRO A 185 8.57 9.65 13.82
C PRO A 185 7.16 9.46 13.27
N ILE A 186 6.82 8.22 12.91
CA ILE A 186 5.44 7.83 12.58
C ILE A 186 4.64 7.88 13.89
N GLU A 187 4.53 9.07 14.49
CA GLU A 187 3.72 9.30 15.67
C GLU A 187 2.26 9.43 15.25
N GLY A 188 1.43 8.56 15.78
CA GLY A 188 -0.01 8.78 15.81
C GLY A 188 -0.87 7.82 15.03
N SER A 189 -0.32 6.79 14.37
CA SER A 189 -1.17 5.82 13.65
C SER A 189 -2.11 5.04 14.58
N GLU A 190 -1.65 4.64 15.77
CA GLU A 190 -2.44 3.83 16.71
C GLU A 190 -3.61 4.62 17.32
N LYS A 191 -3.38 5.84 17.83
CA LYS A 191 -4.46 6.67 18.38
C LYS A 191 -5.49 7.10 17.33
N LEU A 192 -5.05 7.35 16.09
CA LEU A 192 -5.97 7.70 15.01
C LEU A 192 -6.78 6.49 14.52
N VAL A 193 -6.20 5.29 14.54
CA VAL A 193 -6.89 4.04 14.23
C VAL A 193 -7.89 3.69 15.33
N GLU A 194 -7.55 3.88 16.60
CA GLU A 194 -8.50 3.72 17.72
C GLU A 194 -9.66 4.72 17.62
N LEU A 195 -9.40 5.99 17.34
CA LEU A 195 -10.44 7.01 17.17
C LEU A 195 -11.35 6.71 15.96
N LYS A 196 -10.78 6.26 14.85
CA LYS A 196 -11.56 5.83 13.68
C LYS A 196 -12.41 4.59 13.99
N ASN A 197 -11.88 3.61 14.70
CA ASN A 197 -12.62 2.42 15.09
C ASN A 197 -13.77 2.74 16.06
N LEU A 198 -13.65 3.77 16.89
CA LEU A 198 -14.75 4.29 17.75
C LEU A 198 -15.86 4.96 16.94
N VAL A 199 -15.50 5.74 15.91
CA VAL A 199 -16.46 6.45 15.04
C VAL A 199 -17.21 5.51 14.09
N PHE A 200 -16.62 4.37 13.70
CA PHE A 200 -17.28 3.37 12.83
C PHE A 200 -18.08 2.31 13.60
N ARG A 201 -18.08 2.34 14.96
CA ARG A 201 -18.88 1.44 15.81
C ARG A 201 -20.11 2.11 16.42
N SER A 202 -20.31 3.39 16.22
CA SER A 202 -21.52 4.16 16.56
C SER A 202 -22.33 4.40 15.27
#